data_82ba10bb61aa4f9d98f07ec6bc58359c
#
_entry.id   82ba10bb61aa4f9d98f07ec6bc58359c
#
_cell.length_a   1.000
_cell.length_b   1.000
_cell.length_c   1.000
_cell.angle_alpha   90.00
_cell.angle_beta   90.00
_cell.angle_gamma   90.00
#
_symmetry.space_group_name_H-M   'P 1'
#
loop_
_entity.id
_entity.type
_entity.pdbx_description
1 polymer ?
#
loop_
_entity_poly.entity_id
_entity_poly.type
_entity_poly.pdbx_seq_one_letter_code
_entity_poly.pdbx_strand_id
1 'polypeptide(L)'
;MDAGGSANSAIKVMVVDDSRTIRRTAETLLEREGFIVITADDGFEALAKIVDGEPDIVFLDIMMPRLDGYQTCAVIKSNARFRATPVIMLSSKDGIFDKARGKLAGSEQFITKPFTREDLLDAIQQHVHVTR
;
A
#
# COMPACT_ATOMS: atom_id res chain seq x y z
N MET A 1 -16.25 -0.63 22.82
CA MET A 1 -15.74 -0.50 22.72
C MET A 1 -15.22 -0.10 22.63
N ASP A 2 -15.14 -0.60 22.44
CA ASP A 2 -14.53 -0.27 22.35
C ASP A 2 -14.15 0.34 21.77
N ALA A 3 -14.53 0.49 21.77
CA ALA A 3 -14.27 1.11 21.17
C ALA A 3 -13.42 1.44 20.82
N GLY A 4 -13.54 1.40 21.69
CA GLY A 4 -12.42 1.72 21.15
C GLY A 4 -11.95 0.73 20.26
N GLY A 5 -12.68 -0.25 20.23
CA GLY A 5 -12.24 -1.13 19.25
C GLY A 5 -11.48 -0.22 18.40
N SER A 6 -10.50 -0.01 18.67
CA SER A 6 -9.63 0.91 18.06
C SER A 6 -10.06 1.17 16.63
N ALA A 7 -10.13 2.42 16.27
CA ALA A 7 -10.36 2.80 14.88
C ALA A 7 -9.41 2.06 13.95
N ASN A 8 -8.21 1.70 14.43
CA ASN A 8 -7.21 0.99 13.63
C ASN A 8 -7.70 -0.39 13.19
N SER A 9 -8.50 -1.07 14.01
CA SER A 9 -8.96 -2.41 13.67
C SER A 9 -9.87 -2.42 12.44
N ALA A 10 -10.43 -1.27 12.08
CA ALA A 10 -11.28 -1.15 10.90
C ALA A 10 -10.51 -0.75 9.65
N ILE A 11 -9.27 -0.33 9.77
CA ILE A 11 -8.46 0.11 8.63
C ILE A 11 -7.81 -1.10 7.96
N LYS A 12 -8.00 -1.21 6.65
CA LYS A 12 -7.45 -2.29 5.85
C LYS A 12 -6.26 -1.77 5.05
N VAL A 13 -5.14 -2.46 5.16
CA VAL A 13 -3.90 -2.09 4.50
C VAL A 13 -3.49 -3.22 3.57
N MET A 14 -3.28 -2.90 2.29
CA MET A 14 -2.77 -3.88 1.35
C MET A 14 -1.26 -3.67 1.20
N VAL A 15 -0.50 -4.76 1.22
CA VAL A 15 0.95 -4.74 1.01
C VAL A 15 1.27 -5.64 -0.17
N VAL A 16 1.84 -5.06 -1.21
CA VAL A 16 2.18 -5.76 -2.45
C VAL A 16 3.68 -5.70 -2.67
N ASP A 17 4.34 -6.84 -2.60
CA ASP A 17 5.78 -6.94 -2.79
C ASP A 17 6.11 -8.38 -3.17
N ASP A 18 7.01 -8.57 -4.15
CA ASP A 18 7.38 -9.91 -4.57
C ASP A 18 8.35 -10.58 -3.58
N SER A 19 8.91 -9.82 -2.66
CA SER A 19 9.75 -10.35 -1.58
C SER A 19 8.88 -10.84 -0.42
N ARG A 20 8.90 -12.13 -0.18
CA ARG A 20 8.16 -12.71 0.94
C ARG A 20 8.60 -12.12 2.28
N THR A 21 9.91 -11.90 2.43
CA THR A 21 10.45 -11.34 3.67
C THR A 21 9.89 -9.94 3.93
N ILE A 22 9.86 -9.10 2.91
CA ILE A 22 9.33 -7.74 3.05
C ILE A 22 7.84 -7.77 3.35
N ARG A 23 7.07 -8.62 2.64
CA ARG A 23 5.65 -8.74 2.91
C ARG A 23 5.38 -9.15 4.35
N ARG A 24 6.10 -10.16 4.85
CA ARG A 24 5.91 -10.65 6.22
C ARG A 24 6.33 -9.63 7.25
N THR A 25 7.40 -8.89 7.00
CA THR A 25 7.83 -7.83 7.90
C THR A 25 6.76 -6.75 8.01
N ALA A 26 6.27 -6.27 6.87
CA ALA A 26 5.22 -5.24 6.88
C ALA A 26 3.95 -5.76 7.54
N GLU A 27 3.54 -6.99 7.21
CA GLU A 27 2.34 -7.60 7.77
C GLU A 27 2.42 -7.67 9.28
N THR A 28 3.55 -8.16 9.80
CA THR A 28 3.75 -8.29 11.24
C THR A 28 3.70 -6.93 11.94
N LEU A 29 4.41 -5.95 11.38
CA LEU A 29 4.43 -4.61 11.95
C LEU A 29 3.04 -3.99 12.00
N LEU A 30 2.28 -4.12 10.92
CA LEU A 30 0.97 -3.49 10.81
C LEU A 30 -0.09 -4.22 11.64
N GLU A 31 -0.04 -5.55 11.70
CA GLU A 31 -0.98 -6.30 12.52
C GLU A 31 -0.80 -6.01 14.00
N ARG A 32 0.43 -5.77 14.44
CA ARG A 32 0.70 -5.39 15.82
C ARG A 32 0.06 -4.05 16.18
N GLU A 33 -0.15 -3.19 15.19
CA GLU A 33 -0.79 -1.88 15.39
C GLU A 33 -2.31 -1.96 15.26
N GLY A 34 -2.85 -3.13 15.00
CA GLY A 34 -4.30 -3.33 14.93
C GLY A 34 -4.90 -3.21 13.55
N PHE A 35 -4.08 -3.08 12.51
CA PHE A 35 -4.60 -3.00 11.15
C PHE A 35 -4.94 -4.39 10.60
N ILE A 36 -5.91 -4.43 9.69
CA ILE A 36 -6.21 -5.63 8.91
C ILE A 36 -5.30 -5.58 7.68
N VAL A 37 -4.52 -6.62 7.47
CA VAL A 37 -3.52 -6.62 6.39
C VAL A 37 -3.90 -7.62 5.31
N ILE A 38 -3.89 -7.16 4.07
CA ILE A 38 -4.09 -7.97 2.87
C ILE A 38 -2.76 -7.98 2.12
N THR A 39 -2.25 -9.15 1.80
CA THR A 39 -0.96 -9.24 1.10
C THR A 39 -1.15 -9.77 -0.31
N ALA A 40 -0.28 -9.33 -1.21
CA ALA A 40 -0.21 -9.82 -2.59
C ALA A 40 1.25 -9.90 -3.00
N ASP A 41 1.60 -10.90 -3.81
CA ASP A 41 2.99 -11.11 -4.20
C ASP A 41 3.32 -10.54 -5.58
N ASP A 42 2.32 -10.08 -6.32
CA ASP A 42 2.54 -9.41 -7.60
C ASP A 42 1.37 -8.47 -7.92
N GLY A 43 1.51 -7.74 -9.02
CA GLY A 43 0.50 -6.77 -9.42
C GLY A 43 -0.84 -7.40 -9.82
N PHE A 44 -0.80 -8.58 -10.45
CA PHE A 44 -2.02 -9.27 -10.84
C PHE A 44 -2.80 -9.73 -9.61
N GLU A 45 -2.11 -10.30 -8.64
CA GLU A 45 -2.76 -10.72 -7.39
C GLU A 45 -3.34 -9.51 -6.66
N ALA A 46 -2.61 -8.39 -6.66
CA ALA A 46 -3.09 -7.16 -6.04
C ALA A 46 -4.40 -6.70 -6.67
N LEU A 47 -4.46 -6.68 -8.00
CA LEU A 47 -5.66 -6.25 -8.71
C LEU A 47 -6.84 -7.19 -8.47
N ALA A 48 -6.57 -8.49 -8.34
CA ALA A 48 -7.61 -9.45 -8.01
C ALA A 48 -8.15 -9.24 -6.59
N LYS A 49 -7.25 -9.02 -5.64
CA LYS A 49 -7.63 -8.90 -4.23
C LYS A 49 -8.24 -7.56 -3.86
N ILE A 50 -7.92 -6.50 -4.63
CA ILE A 50 -8.42 -5.15 -4.27
C ILE A 50 -9.94 -5.07 -4.37
N VAL A 51 -10.54 -5.85 -5.26
CA VAL A 51 -11.98 -5.82 -5.50
C VAL A 51 -12.75 -6.23 -4.25
N ASP A 52 -12.39 -7.37 -3.66
CA ASP A 52 -13.08 -7.87 -2.48
C ASP A 52 -12.51 -7.29 -1.19
N GLY A 53 -11.21 -7.01 -1.18
CA GLY A 53 -10.52 -6.53 0.01
C GLY A 53 -10.86 -5.09 0.37
N GLU A 54 -11.09 -4.27 -0.64
CA GLU A 54 -11.40 -2.83 -0.45
C GLU A 54 -10.46 -2.17 0.55
N PRO A 55 -9.15 -2.18 0.28
CA PRO A 55 -8.20 -1.58 1.22
C PRO A 55 -8.36 -0.07 1.31
N ASP A 56 -8.01 0.47 2.46
CA ASP A 56 -8.01 1.91 2.68
C ASP A 56 -6.71 2.56 2.18
N ILE A 57 -5.65 1.76 2.04
CA ILE A 57 -4.36 2.21 1.53
C ILE A 57 -3.61 1.01 0.96
N VAL A 58 -2.78 1.25 -0.06
CA VAL A 58 -1.97 0.22 -0.71
C VAL A 58 -0.50 0.61 -0.67
N PHE A 59 0.33 -0.24 -0.10
CA PHE A 59 1.79 -0.14 -0.20
C PHE A 59 2.23 -1.07 -1.32
N LEU A 60 2.91 -0.53 -2.32
CA LEU A 60 3.09 -1.20 -3.59
C LEU A 60 4.56 -1.13 -4.05
N ASP A 61 5.21 -2.30 -4.11
CA ASP A 61 6.56 -2.39 -4.61
C ASP A 61 6.62 -1.99 -6.08
N ILE A 62 7.65 -1.26 -6.46
CA ILE A 62 7.84 -0.83 -7.85
C ILE A 62 8.38 -1.97 -8.70
N MET A 63 9.39 -2.68 -8.20
CA MET A 63 10.10 -3.69 -9.00
C MET A 63 9.46 -5.06 -8.82
N MET A 64 8.51 -5.37 -9.69
CA MET A 64 7.86 -6.69 -9.71
C MET A 64 7.86 -7.23 -11.14
N PRO A 65 7.94 -8.56 -11.31
CA PRO A 65 7.93 -9.14 -12.65
C PRO A 65 6.55 -9.01 -13.31
N ARG A 66 6.55 -8.96 -14.63
CA ARG A 66 5.36 -8.93 -15.50
C ARG A 66 4.57 -7.63 -15.40
N LEU A 67 4.02 -7.31 -14.24
CA LEU A 67 3.27 -6.08 -14.00
C LEU A 67 3.96 -5.33 -12.86
N ASP A 68 4.69 -4.27 -13.19
CA ASP A 68 5.42 -3.52 -12.17
C ASP A 68 4.49 -2.61 -11.35
N GLY A 69 5.06 -1.93 -10.35
CA GLY A 69 4.29 -1.08 -9.48
C GLY A 69 3.65 0.11 -10.17
N TYR A 70 4.34 0.69 -11.15
CA TYR A 70 3.78 1.82 -11.89
C TYR A 70 2.56 1.39 -12.69
N GLN A 71 2.65 0.26 -13.38
CA GLN A 71 1.55 -0.28 -14.16
C GLN A 71 0.37 -0.66 -13.27
N THR A 72 0.66 -1.31 -12.14
CA THR A 72 -0.38 -1.71 -11.18
C THR A 72 -1.10 -0.47 -10.64
N CYS A 73 -0.34 0.54 -10.23
CA CYS A 73 -0.90 1.79 -9.72
C CYS A 73 -1.79 2.47 -10.77
N ALA A 74 -1.33 2.54 -12.01
CA ALA A 74 -2.10 3.17 -13.08
C ALA A 74 -3.43 2.45 -13.29
N VAL A 75 -3.44 1.11 -13.22
CA VAL A 75 -4.69 0.35 -13.33
C VAL A 75 -5.63 0.64 -12.18
N ILE A 76 -5.10 0.65 -10.95
CA ILE A 76 -5.91 0.99 -9.76
C ILE A 76 -6.53 2.37 -9.93
N LYS A 77 -5.73 3.36 -10.32
CA LYS A 77 -6.18 4.75 -10.43
C LYS A 77 -7.12 4.98 -11.62
N SER A 78 -7.09 4.11 -12.61
CA SER A 78 -8.01 4.22 -13.75
C SER A 78 -9.42 3.76 -13.41
N ASN A 79 -9.59 3.02 -12.33
CA ASN A 79 -10.89 2.52 -11.92
C ASN A 79 -11.55 3.51 -10.96
N ALA A 80 -12.73 4.00 -11.31
CA ALA A 80 -13.43 5.02 -10.51
C ALA A 80 -13.65 4.56 -9.06
N ARG A 81 -13.85 3.26 -8.85
CA ARG A 81 -14.08 2.70 -7.52
C ARG A 81 -12.85 2.83 -6.62
N PHE A 82 -11.65 2.71 -7.20
CA PHE A 82 -10.40 2.67 -6.42
C PHE A 82 -9.53 3.91 -6.61
N ARG A 83 -9.97 4.86 -7.42
CA ARG A 83 -9.18 6.05 -7.74
C ARG A 83 -8.79 6.86 -6.51
N ALA A 84 -9.64 6.89 -5.50
CA ALA A 84 -9.38 7.64 -4.28
C ALA A 84 -8.52 6.86 -3.27
N THR A 85 -8.27 5.58 -3.50
CA THR A 85 -7.45 4.78 -2.59
C THR A 85 -6.00 5.22 -2.68
N PRO A 86 -5.39 5.67 -1.58
CA PRO A 86 -3.98 6.08 -1.60
C PRO A 86 -3.07 4.91 -1.96
N VAL A 87 -2.13 5.17 -2.85
CA VAL A 87 -1.10 4.20 -3.23
C VAL A 87 0.25 4.78 -2.87
N ILE A 88 0.98 4.06 -2.03
CA ILE A 88 2.32 4.45 -1.56
C ILE A 88 3.32 3.51 -2.22
N MET A 89 4.22 4.06 -3.02
CA MET A 89 5.22 3.25 -3.71
C MET A 89 6.36 2.88 -2.77
N LEU A 90 6.77 1.62 -2.79
CA LEU A 90 7.93 1.14 -2.05
C LEU A 90 9.08 0.99 -3.06
N SER A 91 10.14 1.76 -2.88
CA SER A 91 11.25 1.81 -3.81
C SER A 91 12.56 1.42 -3.13
N SER A 92 13.38 0.64 -3.80
CA SER A 92 14.73 0.34 -3.31
C SER A 92 15.71 1.48 -3.63
N LYS A 93 15.29 2.45 -4.45
CA LYS A 93 16.12 3.58 -4.84
C LYS A 93 15.33 4.87 -4.72
N ASP A 94 16.00 5.89 -4.18
CA ASP A 94 15.41 7.21 -4.06
C ASP A 94 15.86 8.06 -5.25
N GLY A 95 15.26 7.81 -6.41
CA GLY A 95 15.61 8.50 -7.65
C GLY A 95 14.52 9.44 -8.14
N ILE A 96 14.94 10.54 -8.78
CA ILE A 96 14.01 11.53 -9.34
C ILE A 96 13.09 10.89 -10.37
N PHE A 97 13.64 10.02 -11.22
CA PHE A 97 12.84 9.36 -12.26
C PHE A 97 11.77 8.46 -11.68
N ASP A 98 12.09 7.75 -10.60
CA ASP A 98 11.12 6.88 -9.95
C ASP A 98 9.98 7.70 -9.35
N LYS A 99 10.31 8.82 -8.72
CA LYS A 99 9.30 9.70 -8.14
C LYS A 99 8.40 10.31 -9.22
N ALA A 100 8.99 10.76 -10.33
CA ALA A 100 8.22 11.34 -11.43
C ALA A 100 7.27 10.30 -12.04
N ARG A 101 7.76 9.09 -12.29
CA ARG A 101 6.90 8.02 -12.83
C ARG A 101 5.77 7.65 -11.88
N GLY A 102 6.05 7.62 -10.57
CA GLY A 102 5.02 7.37 -9.57
C GLY A 102 3.93 8.42 -9.59
N LYS A 103 4.31 9.70 -9.68
CA LYS A 103 3.34 10.78 -9.78
C LYS A 103 2.48 10.65 -11.03
N LEU A 104 3.10 10.31 -12.16
CA LEU A 104 2.36 10.12 -13.41
C LEU A 104 1.40 8.94 -13.32
N ALA A 105 1.76 7.90 -12.58
CA ALA A 105 0.90 6.75 -12.36
C ALA A 105 -0.21 7.05 -11.34
N GLY A 106 -0.09 8.14 -10.59
CA GLY A 106 -1.10 8.57 -9.63
C GLY A 106 -0.81 8.20 -8.18
N SER A 107 0.40 7.76 -7.86
CA SER A 107 0.73 7.43 -6.46
C SER A 107 0.81 8.69 -5.61
N GLU A 108 0.48 8.55 -4.34
CA GLU A 108 0.47 9.66 -3.40
C GLU A 108 1.82 9.92 -2.74
N GLN A 109 2.66 8.90 -2.64
CA GLN A 109 3.90 9.04 -1.90
C GLN A 109 4.88 7.90 -2.25
N PHE A 110 6.17 8.12 -1.97
CA PHE A 110 7.22 7.11 -2.06
C PHE A 110 7.79 6.87 -0.67
N ILE A 111 8.11 5.61 -0.40
CA ILE A 111 8.89 5.22 0.77
C ILE A 111 10.07 4.39 0.27
N THR A 112 11.28 4.75 0.67
CA THR A 112 12.48 4.02 0.27
C THR A 112 12.68 2.81 1.18
N LYS A 113 13.00 1.67 0.60
CA LYS A 113 13.34 0.46 1.35
C LYS A 113 14.80 0.51 1.78
N PRO A 114 15.15 0.02 2.96
CA PRO A 114 14.27 -0.57 3.95
C PRO A 114 13.42 0.48 4.66
N PHE A 115 12.15 0.17 4.84
CA PHE A 115 11.23 1.06 5.56
C PHE A 115 11.24 0.74 7.04
N THR A 116 10.85 1.73 7.85
CA THR A 116 10.66 1.54 9.27
C THR A 116 9.19 1.40 9.59
N ARG A 117 8.89 0.96 10.81
CA ARG A 117 7.52 0.94 11.32
C ARG A 117 6.90 2.34 11.20
N GLU A 118 7.65 3.35 11.60
CA GLU A 118 7.20 4.74 11.56
C GLU A 118 6.88 5.21 10.15
N ASP A 119 7.68 4.80 9.17
CA ASP A 119 7.41 5.15 7.77
C ASP A 119 6.02 4.68 7.34
N LEU A 120 5.67 3.44 7.70
CA LEU A 120 4.37 2.89 7.35
C LEU A 120 3.24 3.57 8.11
N LEU A 121 3.42 3.77 9.41
CA LEU A 121 2.38 4.38 10.25
C LEU A 121 2.13 5.84 9.86
N ASP A 122 3.19 6.59 9.57
CA ASP A 122 3.06 8.00 9.16
C ASP A 122 2.31 8.10 7.84
N ALA A 123 2.59 7.19 6.89
CA ALA A 123 1.89 7.20 5.61
C ALA A 123 0.39 6.91 5.81
N ILE A 124 0.07 5.95 6.66
CA ILE A 124 -1.33 5.62 6.95
C ILE A 124 -2.01 6.83 7.59
N GLN A 125 -1.39 7.43 8.58
CA GLN A 125 -1.95 8.59 9.27
C GLN A 125 -2.17 9.76 8.32
N GLN A 126 -1.23 9.97 7.41
CA GLN A 126 -1.29 11.10 6.48
C GLN A 126 -2.35 10.91 5.40
N HIS A 127 -2.53 9.70 4.91
CA HIS A 127 -3.34 9.45 3.71
C HIS A 127 -4.69 8.77 3.96
N VAL A 128 -4.88 8.13 5.09
CA VAL A 128 -6.16 7.48 5.39
C VAL A 128 -7.02 8.40 6.23
N HIS A 129 -8.16 8.81 5.66
CA HIS A 129 -9.10 9.71 6.32
C HIS A 129 -10.39 8.94 6.60
N VAL A 130 -10.32 8.08 7.61
CA VAL A 130 -11.44 7.22 7.95
C VAL A 130 -12.21 7.85 9.10
N THR A 131 -13.47 8.14 8.83
CA THR A 131 -14.38 8.64 9.86
C THR A 131 -15.19 7.46 10.38
N ARG A 132 -14.86 7.01 11.55
CA ARG A 132 -15.54 5.84 12.12
C ARG A 132 -15.94 6.06 13.55
#